data_17a128f18e79685b2bece3aa612fedbd
#
_entry.id   17a128f18e79685b2bece3aa612fedbd
#
_cell.length_a   1.000
_cell.length_b   1.000
_cell.length_c   1.000
_cell.angle_alpha   90.00
_cell.angle_beta   90.00
_cell.angle_gamma   90.00
#
_symmetry.space_group_name_H-M   'P 1'
#
loop_
_entity.id
_entity.type
_entity.pdbx_description
1 polymer ?
#
loop_
_entity_poly.entity_id
_entity_poly.type
_entity_poly.pdbx_seq_one_letter_code
_entity_poly.pdbx_strand_id
1 'polypeptide(L)'
;SKPPGSRECGKGGSCGVPNLIASAVSSRGSVDNVNAIISGLRNSGFAQSDVAYWAYTGTGTMEGKEPAKDLRTIAALFQEHIHLVALKKSNINSVKDLKGKRVSLDEPGSGTYVDAKLILESNGLSTSDVKAEALKGKAATDALRNGKVDAIFVVAGYPTGAIVELASAVDIKLVPIDGAGAKALTSKYGFFSESPIPSGTDEGVDQ
;
A
#
# COMPACT_ATOMS: atom_id res chain seq x y z
N SER A 1 -14.80 9.03 -7.46
CA SER A 1 -14.76 10.05 -8.52
C SER A 1 -14.60 9.36 -9.87
N LYS A 2 -15.37 9.79 -10.89
CA LYS A 2 -15.22 9.28 -12.26
C LYS A 2 -13.87 9.74 -12.83
N PRO A 3 -13.13 8.89 -13.56
CA PRO A 3 -11.90 9.33 -14.23
C PRO A 3 -12.20 10.47 -15.22
N PRO A 4 -11.26 11.43 -15.39
CA PRO A 4 -11.40 12.44 -16.43
C PRO A 4 -11.60 11.78 -17.80
N GLY A 5 -12.61 12.21 -18.55
CA GLY A 5 -12.91 11.67 -19.88
C GLY A 5 -13.89 10.48 -19.93
N SER A 6 -14.34 9.96 -18.77
CA SER A 6 -15.42 8.96 -18.79
C SER A 6 -16.73 9.60 -19.21
N ARG A 7 -17.29 9.17 -20.35
CA ARG A 7 -18.63 9.56 -20.76
C ARG A 7 -19.66 8.89 -19.85
N GLU A 8 -20.70 9.64 -19.48
CA GLU A 8 -21.85 9.01 -18.85
C GLU A 8 -22.53 8.07 -19.84
N CYS A 9 -22.80 6.85 -19.41
CA CYS A 9 -23.66 5.96 -20.16
C CYS A 9 -25.09 6.47 -20.06
N GLY A 10 -25.49 7.33 -21.00
CA GLY A 10 -26.88 7.77 -21.14
C GLY A 10 -27.77 6.61 -21.54
N LYS A 11 -29.07 6.69 -21.26
CA LYS A 11 -30.07 5.72 -21.76
C LYS A 11 -29.92 5.62 -23.28
N GLY A 12 -29.38 4.51 -23.80
CA GLY A 12 -29.22 4.23 -25.22
C GLY A 12 -27.87 4.58 -25.86
N GLY A 13 -26.83 5.03 -25.08
CA GLY A 13 -25.49 5.27 -25.60
C GLY A 13 -24.62 4.04 -25.50
N SER A 14 -23.84 3.69 -26.56
CA SER A 14 -22.77 2.71 -26.47
C SER A 14 -21.63 3.33 -25.67
N CYS A 15 -21.42 2.86 -24.44
CA CYS A 15 -20.30 3.25 -23.61
C CYS A 15 -19.43 2.02 -23.32
N GLY A 16 -18.12 2.21 -23.24
CA GLY A 16 -17.17 1.13 -23.05
C GLY A 16 -16.60 0.58 -24.37
N VAL A 17 -15.89 -0.52 -24.24
CA VAL A 17 -15.28 -1.20 -25.38
C VAL A 17 -16.29 -2.22 -25.94
N PRO A 18 -16.56 -2.22 -27.25
CA PRO A 18 -17.47 -3.20 -27.86
C PRO A 18 -17.03 -4.63 -27.53
N ASN A 19 -17.98 -5.47 -27.13
CA ASN A 19 -17.78 -6.87 -26.73
C ASN A 19 -16.96 -7.09 -25.46
N LEU A 20 -16.70 -6.05 -24.66
CA LEU A 20 -16.06 -6.16 -23.36
C LEU A 20 -17.08 -5.93 -22.24
N ILE A 21 -17.25 -6.95 -21.39
CA ILE A 21 -17.97 -6.84 -20.12
C ILE A 21 -16.93 -6.94 -19.02
N ALA A 22 -16.78 -5.88 -18.22
CA ALA A 22 -15.87 -5.85 -17.10
C ALA A 22 -16.65 -5.84 -15.78
N SER A 23 -16.32 -6.77 -14.88
CA SER A 23 -16.83 -6.82 -13.50
C SER A 23 -15.71 -6.59 -12.51
N ALA A 24 -15.83 -5.56 -11.67
CA ALA A 24 -14.89 -5.30 -10.60
C ALA A 24 -15.21 -6.17 -9.39
N VAL A 25 -14.20 -6.81 -8.83
CA VAL A 25 -14.29 -7.65 -7.63
C VAL A 25 -13.28 -7.18 -6.60
N SER A 26 -13.72 -7.05 -5.36
CA SER A 26 -12.85 -6.71 -4.25
C SER A 26 -11.91 -7.87 -3.90
N SER A 27 -10.70 -7.52 -3.45
CA SER A 27 -9.67 -8.46 -2.99
C SER A 27 -8.94 -7.90 -1.77
N ARG A 28 -8.01 -8.67 -1.23
CA ARG A 28 -7.10 -8.19 -0.17
C ARG A 28 -6.03 -7.25 -0.69
N GLY A 29 -5.72 -7.26 -1.98
CA GLY A 29 -4.79 -6.34 -2.63
C GLY A 29 -3.87 -7.01 -3.65
N SER A 30 -2.68 -6.45 -3.86
CA SER A 30 -1.77 -6.80 -4.96
C SER A 30 -1.42 -8.28 -5.05
N VAL A 31 -1.06 -8.92 -3.93
CA VAL A 31 -0.68 -10.34 -3.91
C VAL A 31 -1.86 -11.24 -4.29
N ASP A 32 -3.05 -10.95 -3.74
CA ASP A 32 -4.26 -11.69 -4.09
C ASP A 32 -4.63 -11.53 -5.56
N ASN A 33 -4.53 -10.30 -6.08
CA ASN A 33 -4.85 -10.01 -7.48
C ASN A 33 -3.92 -10.77 -8.43
N VAL A 34 -2.62 -10.73 -8.17
CA VAL A 34 -1.63 -11.45 -8.99
C VAL A 34 -1.85 -12.96 -8.92
N ASN A 35 -2.08 -13.52 -7.73
CA ASN A 35 -2.38 -14.95 -7.58
C ASN A 35 -3.67 -15.35 -8.32
N ALA A 36 -4.72 -14.50 -8.28
CA ALA A 36 -5.96 -14.76 -8.99
C ALA A 36 -5.80 -14.74 -10.53
N ILE A 37 -4.89 -13.91 -11.04
CA ILE A 37 -4.54 -13.88 -12.47
C ILE A 37 -3.74 -15.13 -12.83
N ILE A 38 -2.71 -15.48 -12.06
CA ILE A 38 -1.88 -16.67 -12.31
C ILE A 38 -2.72 -17.94 -12.32
N SER A 39 -3.69 -18.06 -11.42
CA SER A 39 -4.59 -19.22 -11.35
C SER A 39 -5.70 -19.21 -12.40
N GLY A 40 -5.80 -18.18 -13.25
CA GLY A 40 -6.86 -18.04 -14.25
C GLY A 40 -8.23 -17.64 -13.68
N LEU A 41 -8.31 -17.33 -12.39
CA LEU A 41 -9.57 -16.90 -11.74
C LEU A 41 -9.99 -15.50 -12.18
N ARG A 42 -9.05 -14.66 -12.59
CA ARG A 42 -9.24 -13.28 -13.06
C ARG A 42 -8.41 -13.02 -14.32
N ASN A 43 -8.89 -12.11 -15.16
CA ASN A 43 -8.23 -11.76 -16.41
C ASN A 43 -7.28 -10.56 -16.26
N SER A 44 -7.55 -9.67 -15.31
CA SER A 44 -6.74 -8.49 -15.02
C SER A 44 -6.93 -8.06 -13.57
N GLY A 45 -6.03 -7.22 -13.06
CA GLY A 45 -6.11 -6.69 -11.71
C GLY A 45 -5.09 -5.58 -11.48
N PHE A 46 -5.34 -4.77 -10.47
CA PHE A 46 -4.37 -3.78 -9.99
C PHE A 46 -3.32 -4.48 -9.13
N ALA A 47 -2.07 -4.12 -9.31
CA ALA A 47 -0.98 -4.62 -8.50
C ALA A 47 0.13 -3.56 -8.39
N GLN A 48 0.80 -3.53 -7.27
CA GLN A 48 2.04 -2.78 -7.11
C GLN A 48 3.14 -3.40 -7.98
N SER A 49 4.07 -2.58 -8.43
CA SER A 49 5.13 -2.98 -9.35
C SER A 49 6.08 -4.03 -8.77
N ASP A 50 6.37 -3.96 -7.49
CA ASP A 50 7.19 -4.92 -6.75
C ASP A 50 6.56 -6.32 -6.74
N VAL A 51 5.29 -6.44 -6.38
CA VAL A 51 4.55 -7.70 -6.36
C VAL A 51 4.46 -8.31 -7.76
N ALA A 52 4.18 -7.48 -8.77
CA ALA A 52 4.13 -7.94 -10.16
C ALA A 52 5.51 -8.41 -10.66
N TYR A 53 6.58 -7.68 -10.32
CA TYR A 53 7.95 -8.04 -10.65
C TYR A 53 8.34 -9.38 -10.02
N TRP A 54 8.09 -9.57 -8.74
CA TRP A 54 8.41 -10.82 -8.04
C TRP A 54 7.62 -12.00 -8.57
N ALA A 55 6.37 -11.80 -8.92
CA ALA A 55 5.58 -12.86 -9.54
C ALA A 55 6.17 -13.26 -10.92
N TYR A 56 6.56 -12.28 -11.73
CA TYR A 56 7.16 -12.52 -13.03
C TYR A 56 8.53 -13.19 -12.94
N THR A 57 9.33 -12.85 -11.93
CA THR A 57 10.71 -13.35 -11.75
C THR A 57 10.80 -14.62 -10.88
N GLY A 58 9.78 -14.92 -10.07
CA GLY A 58 9.82 -16.01 -9.08
C GLY A 58 10.72 -15.68 -7.89
N THR A 59 10.86 -14.38 -7.55
CA THR A 59 11.72 -13.92 -6.46
C THR A 59 10.89 -13.22 -5.36
N GLY A 60 11.51 -12.72 -4.30
CA GLY A 60 10.85 -11.96 -3.23
C GLY A 60 9.70 -12.72 -2.60
N THR A 61 8.49 -12.16 -2.65
CA THR A 61 7.28 -12.80 -2.10
C THR A 61 6.84 -14.07 -2.83
N MET A 62 7.42 -14.34 -3.99
CA MET A 62 7.15 -15.52 -4.82
C MET A 62 8.31 -16.50 -4.84
N GLU A 63 9.31 -16.32 -3.98
CA GLU A 63 10.44 -17.26 -3.88
C GLU A 63 9.95 -18.69 -3.61
N GLY A 64 10.51 -19.65 -4.34
CA GLY A 64 10.10 -21.06 -4.30
C GLY A 64 8.85 -21.40 -5.11
N LYS A 65 8.25 -20.43 -5.81
CA LYS A 65 7.16 -20.66 -6.78
C LYS A 65 7.68 -20.53 -8.20
N GLU A 66 7.01 -21.19 -9.14
CA GLU A 66 7.28 -21.01 -10.56
C GLU A 66 7.07 -19.57 -11.00
N PRO A 67 8.03 -18.97 -11.73
CA PRO A 67 7.88 -17.64 -12.29
C PRO A 67 6.67 -17.53 -13.23
N ALA A 68 5.83 -16.53 -13.02
CA ALA A 68 4.63 -16.30 -13.84
C ALA A 68 4.97 -15.53 -15.12
N LYS A 69 5.67 -16.17 -16.06
CA LYS A 69 6.17 -15.55 -17.29
C LYS A 69 5.10 -15.07 -18.26
N ASP A 70 3.85 -15.48 -18.06
CA ASP A 70 2.72 -15.06 -18.89
C ASP A 70 2.03 -13.77 -18.38
N LEU A 71 2.45 -13.25 -17.24
CA LEU A 71 1.99 -11.94 -16.78
C LEU A 71 2.40 -10.84 -17.77
N ARG A 72 1.49 -9.91 -18.01
CA ARG A 72 1.72 -8.74 -18.86
C ARG A 72 1.20 -7.50 -18.16
N THR A 73 1.99 -6.43 -18.20
CA THR A 73 1.55 -5.10 -17.77
C THR A 73 0.71 -4.46 -18.86
N ILE A 74 -0.49 -4.02 -18.50
CA ILE A 74 -1.39 -3.29 -19.41
C ILE A 74 -1.05 -1.81 -19.39
N ALA A 75 -0.85 -1.23 -18.20
CA ALA A 75 -0.49 0.17 -18.04
C ALA A 75 0.16 0.42 -16.66
N ALA A 76 1.06 1.40 -16.60
CA ALA A 76 1.45 2.05 -15.34
C ALA A 76 0.46 3.20 -15.07
N LEU A 77 -0.10 3.28 -13.88
CA LEU A 77 -1.20 4.19 -13.57
C LEU A 77 -0.73 5.43 -12.81
N PHE A 78 -0.18 5.24 -11.62
CA PHE A 78 0.27 6.32 -10.74
C PHE A 78 1.33 5.82 -9.76
N GLN A 79 2.05 6.75 -9.16
CA GLN A 79 2.99 6.44 -8.09
C GLN A 79 2.25 6.28 -6.77
N GLU A 80 2.65 5.30 -5.98
CA GLU A 80 2.19 5.10 -4.61
C GLU A 80 3.34 5.40 -3.65
N HIS A 81 2.99 5.93 -2.49
CA HIS A 81 3.92 6.28 -1.42
C HIS A 81 3.60 5.45 -0.20
N ILE A 82 4.63 5.02 0.51
CA ILE A 82 4.48 4.29 1.76
C ILE A 82 4.37 5.32 2.88
N HIS A 83 3.19 5.45 3.46
CA HIS A 83 2.95 6.31 4.60
C HIS A 83 3.03 5.47 5.88
N LEU A 84 3.86 5.88 6.81
CA LEU A 84 3.84 5.40 8.20
C LEU A 84 3.18 6.48 9.04
N VAL A 85 1.94 6.25 9.44
CA VAL A 85 1.11 7.21 10.18
C VAL A 85 1.05 6.81 11.64
N ALA A 86 1.34 7.75 12.53
CA ALA A 86 1.26 7.55 13.97
C ALA A 86 0.50 8.68 14.66
N LEU A 87 -0.07 8.41 15.84
CA LEU A 87 -0.58 9.48 16.69
C LEU A 87 0.57 10.38 17.12
N LYS A 88 0.38 11.69 17.07
CA LYS A 88 1.41 12.68 17.45
C LYS A 88 1.96 12.44 18.85
N LYS A 89 1.11 11.98 19.78
CA LYS A 89 1.45 11.66 21.18
C LYS A 89 2.15 10.29 21.38
N SER A 90 2.35 9.50 20.33
CA SER A 90 2.83 8.10 20.45
C SER A 90 4.33 7.94 20.70
N ASN A 91 5.12 9.00 20.65
CA ASN A 91 6.59 8.97 20.71
C ASN A 91 7.24 8.06 19.64
N ILE A 92 6.57 7.84 18.49
CA ILE A 92 7.11 7.12 17.35
C ILE A 92 7.67 8.17 16.38
N ASN A 93 8.98 8.28 16.27
CA ASN A 93 9.67 9.27 15.43
C ASN A 93 10.50 8.63 14.31
N SER A 94 10.62 7.31 14.33
CA SER A 94 11.34 6.51 13.33
C SER A 94 10.71 5.13 13.22
N VAL A 95 11.08 4.38 12.18
CA VAL A 95 10.64 2.98 12.02
C VAL A 95 11.10 2.12 13.20
N LYS A 96 12.27 2.39 13.77
CA LYS A 96 12.81 1.62 14.91
C LYS A 96 11.97 1.76 16.18
N ASP A 97 11.26 2.86 16.34
CA ASP A 97 10.39 3.09 17.49
C ASP A 97 9.11 2.24 17.47
N LEU A 98 8.88 1.51 16.37
CA LEU A 98 7.77 0.57 16.26
C LEU A 98 7.96 -0.69 17.11
N LYS A 99 9.19 -0.96 17.60
CA LYS A 99 9.46 -2.14 18.43
C LYS A 99 8.54 -2.18 19.64
N GLY A 100 7.81 -3.28 19.79
CA GLY A 100 6.83 -3.49 20.87
C GLY A 100 5.52 -2.70 20.73
N LYS A 101 5.37 -1.87 19.72
CA LYS A 101 4.15 -1.09 19.47
C LYS A 101 3.10 -1.93 18.75
N ARG A 102 1.82 -1.51 18.87
CA ARG A 102 0.69 -2.07 18.12
C ARG A 102 0.65 -1.39 16.76
N VAL A 103 0.91 -2.14 15.71
CA VAL A 103 1.06 -1.57 14.36
C VAL A 103 0.16 -2.32 13.39
N SER A 104 -0.69 -1.61 12.68
CA SER A 104 -1.41 -2.20 11.55
C SER A 104 -0.49 -2.26 10.33
N LEU A 105 -0.24 -3.48 9.87
CA LEU A 105 0.57 -3.78 8.70
C LEU A 105 -0.28 -4.01 7.43
N ASP A 106 -1.62 -3.85 7.53
CA ASP A 106 -2.60 -4.29 6.54
C ASP A 106 -2.78 -5.83 6.55
N GLU A 107 -3.62 -6.35 5.65
CA GLU A 107 -3.94 -7.77 5.58
C GLU A 107 -2.87 -8.56 4.81
N PRO A 108 -2.54 -9.79 5.24
CA PRO A 108 -1.76 -10.71 4.42
C PRO A 108 -2.45 -10.90 3.06
N GLY A 109 -1.68 -10.71 1.95
CA GLY A 109 -2.23 -10.68 0.59
C GLY A 109 -2.32 -9.29 0.00
N SER A 110 -2.15 -8.23 0.80
CA SER A 110 -2.02 -6.85 0.31
C SER A 110 -0.57 -6.51 -0.06
N GLY A 111 -0.39 -5.54 -0.93
CA GLY A 111 0.93 -4.96 -1.19
C GLY A 111 1.43 -4.14 0.00
N THR A 112 0.56 -3.41 0.67
CA THR A 112 0.90 -2.66 1.89
C THR A 112 1.54 -3.56 2.95
N TYR A 113 1.02 -4.77 3.17
CA TYR A 113 1.63 -5.75 4.10
C TYR A 113 3.06 -6.12 3.69
N VAL A 114 3.28 -6.32 2.39
CA VAL A 114 4.60 -6.63 1.83
C VAL A 114 5.56 -5.48 2.08
N ASP A 115 5.17 -4.26 1.75
CA ASP A 115 5.98 -3.07 1.93
C ASP A 115 6.28 -2.80 3.41
N ALA A 116 5.28 -2.90 4.29
CA ALA A 116 5.47 -2.76 5.73
C ALA A 116 6.50 -3.75 6.28
N LYS A 117 6.44 -5.00 5.83
CA LYS A 117 7.42 -6.03 6.21
C LYS A 117 8.82 -5.66 5.75
N LEU A 118 9.00 -5.24 4.51
CA LEU A 118 10.29 -4.81 3.97
C LEU A 118 10.87 -3.60 4.70
N ILE A 119 10.02 -2.63 5.03
CA ILE A 119 10.41 -1.45 5.82
C ILE A 119 10.89 -1.86 7.22
N LEU A 120 10.17 -2.76 7.88
CA LEU A 120 10.61 -3.28 9.19
C LEU A 120 11.97 -3.98 9.05
N GLU A 121 12.10 -4.91 8.11
CA GLU A 121 13.33 -5.70 7.89
C GLU A 121 14.53 -4.81 7.55
N SER A 122 14.36 -3.81 6.69
CA SER A 122 15.44 -2.88 6.33
C SER A 122 15.90 -2.00 7.50
N ASN A 123 15.08 -1.90 8.54
CA ASN A 123 15.42 -1.18 9.79
C ASN A 123 15.81 -2.11 10.95
N GLY A 124 16.04 -3.40 10.67
CA GLY A 124 16.48 -4.40 11.66
C GLY A 124 15.37 -4.89 12.58
N LEU A 125 14.11 -4.75 12.15
CA LEU A 125 12.94 -5.28 12.84
C LEU A 125 12.31 -6.40 12.01
N SER A 126 11.50 -7.21 12.66
CA SER A 126 10.63 -8.20 12.02
C SER A 126 9.18 -7.96 12.42
N THR A 127 8.26 -8.65 11.79
CA THR A 127 6.85 -8.60 12.18
C THR A 127 6.61 -9.12 13.61
N SER A 128 7.51 -9.93 14.17
CA SER A 128 7.45 -10.41 15.56
C SER A 128 7.97 -9.38 16.57
N ASP A 129 8.70 -8.35 16.14
CA ASP A 129 9.15 -7.26 16.99
C ASP A 129 8.07 -6.21 17.26
N VAL A 130 6.96 -6.28 16.55
CA VAL A 130 5.79 -5.42 16.73
C VAL A 130 4.58 -6.26 17.14
N LYS A 131 3.56 -5.64 17.72
CA LYS A 131 2.25 -6.26 17.90
C LYS A 131 1.44 -6.01 16.63
N ALA A 132 1.64 -6.90 15.65
CA ALA A 132 1.09 -6.76 14.32
C ALA A 132 -0.43 -6.96 14.30
N GLU A 133 -1.15 -6.04 13.68
CA GLU A 133 -2.59 -6.09 13.45
C GLU A 133 -2.87 -6.14 11.94
N ALA A 134 -3.78 -7.02 11.54
CA ALA A 134 -4.17 -7.20 10.14
C ALA A 134 -5.43 -6.38 9.81
N LEU A 135 -5.30 -5.05 9.88
CA LEU A 135 -6.39 -4.11 9.61
C LEU A 135 -6.08 -3.31 8.35
N LYS A 136 -7.06 -3.08 7.48
CA LYS A 136 -6.88 -2.24 6.29
C LYS A 136 -7.92 -1.14 6.17
N GLY A 137 -7.59 -0.10 5.37
CA GLY A 137 -8.50 0.98 5.03
C GLY A 137 -9.12 1.61 6.26
N LYS A 138 -10.45 1.75 6.27
CA LYS A 138 -11.18 2.38 7.37
C LYS A 138 -10.99 1.68 8.72
N ALA A 139 -10.84 0.36 8.76
CA ALA A 139 -10.62 -0.36 10.01
C ALA A 139 -9.28 0.03 10.66
N ALA A 140 -8.22 0.23 9.87
CA ALA A 140 -6.92 0.67 10.36
C ALA A 140 -6.97 2.11 10.88
N THR A 141 -7.56 3.05 10.11
CA THR A 141 -7.69 4.45 10.53
C THR A 141 -8.58 4.61 11.76
N ASP A 142 -9.69 3.87 11.86
CA ASP A 142 -10.54 3.85 13.05
C ASP A 142 -9.82 3.27 14.28
N ALA A 143 -9.00 2.24 14.09
CA ALA A 143 -8.19 1.66 15.18
C ALA A 143 -7.14 2.65 15.69
N LEU A 144 -6.47 3.42 14.79
CA LEU A 144 -5.52 4.45 15.17
C LEU A 144 -6.23 5.61 15.89
N ARG A 145 -7.34 6.11 15.35
CA ARG A 145 -8.15 7.17 15.96
C ARG A 145 -8.59 6.81 17.37
N ASN A 146 -9.00 5.56 17.58
CA ASN A 146 -9.48 5.07 18.88
C ASN A 146 -8.35 4.59 19.81
N GLY A 147 -7.07 4.75 19.43
CA GLY A 147 -5.92 4.33 20.23
C GLY A 147 -5.79 2.82 20.41
N LYS A 148 -6.42 2.02 19.55
CA LYS A 148 -6.28 0.54 19.53
C LYS A 148 -4.96 0.10 18.92
N VAL A 149 -4.44 0.86 17.96
CA VAL A 149 -3.08 0.75 17.42
C VAL A 149 -2.31 2.04 17.63
N ASP A 150 -0.99 1.98 17.59
CA ASP A 150 -0.09 3.12 17.80
C ASP A 150 0.40 3.73 16.49
N ALA A 151 0.43 2.91 15.43
CA ALA A 151 0.76 3.32 14.07
C ALA A 151 0.08 2.42 13.03
N ILE A 152 -0.03 2.93 11.80
CA ILE A 152 -0.55 2.18 10.65
C ILE A 152 0.34 2.43 9.44
N PHE A 153 0.48 1.41 8.57
CA PHE A 153 1.01 1.57 7.22
C PHE A 153 -0.13 1.78 6.22
N VAL A 154 0.08 2.71 5.30
CA VAL A 154 -0.82 2.99 4.18
C VAL A 154 0.03 3.17 2.93
N VAL A 155 -0.24 2.41 1.86
CA VAL A 155 0.39 2.60 0.56
C VAL A 155 -0.64 3.16 -0.41
N ALA A 156 -0.42 4.38 -0.83
CA ALA A 156 -1.33 5.14 -1.69
C ALA A 156 -0.62 6.32 -2.35
N GLY A 157 -1.24 6.93 -3.36
CA GLY A 157 -0.85 8.27 -3.81
C GLY A 157 -1.15 9.32 -2.73
N TYR A 158 -0.61 10.52 -2.89
CA TYR A 158 -0.91 11.66 -2.03
C TYR A 158 -1.55 12.81 -2.84
N PRO A 159 -2.44 13.65 -2.22
CA PRO A 159 -3.04 13.47 -0.88
C PRO A 159 -3.95 12.26 -0.83
N THR A 160 -3.98 11.55 0.30
CA THR A 160 -4.90 10.43 0.46
C THR A 160 -6.05 10.79 1.41
N GLY A 161 -7.29 10.60 0.92
CA GLY A 161 -8.49 10.95 1.69
C GLY A 161 -8.57 10.27 3.05
N ALA A 162 -8.05 9.06 3.19
CA ALA A 162 -8.03 8.34 4.45
C ALA A 162 -7.15 9.02 5.52
N ILE A 163 -6.00 9.58 5.13
CA ILE A 163 -5.11 10.32 6.05
C ILE A 163 -5.70 11.69 6.35
N VAL A 164 -6.23 12.40 5.35
CA VAL A 164 -6.88 13.71 5.54
C VAL A 164 -8.09 13.61 6.49
N GLU A 165 -8.95 12.58 6.29
CA GLU A 165 -10.08 12.33 7.20
C GLU A 165 -9.61 12.02 8.62
N LEU A 166 -8.55 11.21 8.76
CA LEU A 166 -7.98 10.87 10.06
C LEU A 166 -7.38 12.11 10.76
N ALA A 167 -6.62 12.94 10.02
CA ALA A 167 -6.03 14.18 10.53
C ALA A 167 -7.07 15.20 11.01
N SER A 168 -8.24 15.24 10.38
CA SER A 168 -9.35 16.10 10.81
C SER A 168 -9.96 15.67 12.15
N ALA A 169 -9.75 14.42 12.56
CA ALA A 169 -10.36 13.84 13.76
C ALA A 169 -9.38 13.71 14.94
N VAL A 170 -8.09 13.51 14.69
CA VAL A 170 -7.06 13.31 15.72
C VAL A 170 -5.70 13.83 15.23
N ASP A 171 -4.86 14.28 16.17
CA ASP A 171 -3.51 14.73 15.86
C ASP A 171 -2.63 13.53 15.45
N ILE A 172 -2.25 13.51 14.19
CA ILE A 172 -1.36 12.52 13.61
C ILE A 172 -0.08 13.17 13.07
N LYS A 173 0.89 12.33 12.78
CA LYS A 173 2.11 12.70 12.05
C LYS A 173 2.47 11.58 11.07
N LEU A 174 3.15 11.96 9.98
CA LEU A 174 3.87 11.02 9.15
C LEU A 174 5.24 10.76 9.80
N VAL A 175 5.56 9.49 10.00
CA VAL A 175 6.85 9.08 10.55
C VAL A 175 7.81 8.87 9.39
N PRO A 176 9.01 9.48 9.39
CA PRO A 176 9.95 9.33 8.29
C PRO A 176 10.37 7.87 8.08
N ILE A 177 10.40 7.47 6.81
CA ILE A 177 11.01 6.22 6.34
C ILE A 177 12.29 6.62 5.60
N ASP A 178 13.36 6.85 6.34
CA ASP A 178 14.60 7.44 5.85
C ASP A 178 15.86 6.70 6.34
N GLY A 179 16.99 7.33 6.15
CA GLY A 179 18.29 6.89 6.69
C GLY A 179 18.81 5.61 6.06
N ALA A 180 19.55 4.82 6.85
CA ALA A 180 20.23 3.62 6.36
C ALA A 180 19.24 2.53 5.88
N GLY A 181 18.08 2.41 6.53
CA GLY A 181 17.05 1.44 6.15
C GLY A 181 16.46 1.73 4.78
N ALA A 182 16.07 2.98 4.52
CA ALA A 182 15.56 3.39 3.21
C ALA A 182 16.61 3.23 2.11
N LYS A 183 17.87 3.64 2.36
CA LYS A 183 18.98 3.44 1.42
C LYS A 183 19.25 1.98 1.10
N ALA A 184 19.20 1.09 2.11
CA ALA A 184 19.36 -0.33 1.89
C ALA A 184 18.23 -0.90 1.02
N LEU A 185 16.99 -0.46 1.24
CA LEU A 185 15.83 -0.90 0.48
C LEU A 185 15.92 -0.45 -0.98
N THR A 186 16.16 0.83 -1.23
CA THR A 186 16.27 1.39 -2.59
C THR A 186 17.48 0.86 -3.36
N SER A 187 18.58 0.52 -2.67
CA SER A 187 19.75 -0.12 -3.30
C SER A 187 19.50 -1.57 -3.66
N LYS A 188 18.67 -2.27 -2.87
CA LYS A 188 18.36 -3.69 -3.11
C LYS A 188 17.29 -3.89 -4.18
N TYR A 189 16.31 -3.01 -4.26
CA TYR A 189 15.14 -3.16 -5.09
C TYR A 189 14.92 -1.93 -5.98
N GLY A 190 15.12 -2.09 -7.29
CA GLY A 190 15.04 -0.99 -8.27
C GLY A 190 13.63 -0.42 -8.52
N PHE A 191 12.59 -0.99 -7.91
CA PHE A 191 11.23 -0.46 -7.97
C PHE A 191 10.89 0.48 -6.80
N PHE A 192 11.76 0.60 -5.78
CA PHE A 192 11.65 1.63 -4.74
C PHE A 192 12.55 2.82 -5.05
N SER A 193 12.07 4.01 -4.73
CA SER A 193 12.83 5.24 -4.79
C SER A 193 12.48 6.13 -3.60
N GLU A 194 13.42 6.97 -3.19
CA GLU A 194 13.12 8.02 -2.23
C GLU A 194 12.21 9.05 -2.90
N SER A 195 11.06 9.32 -2.29
CA SER A 195 10.08 10.27 -2.79
C SER A 195 9.45 10.99 -1.61
N PRO A 196 9.96 12.19 -1.25
CA PRO A 196 9.38 12.94 -0.14
C PRO A 196 7.97 13.43 -0.49
N ILE A 197 7.05 13.27 0.43
CA ILE A 197 5.73 13.87 0.35
C ILE A 197 5.90 15.35 0.70
N PRO A 198 5.50 16.31 -0.17
CA PRO A 198 5.66 17.72 0.12
C PRO A 198 4.89 18.15 1.37
N SER A 199 5.51 19.02 2.18
CA SER A 199 4.85 19.58 3.36
C SER A 199 3.54 20.28 2.97
N GLY A 200 2.49 20.11 3.80
CA GLY A 200 1.18 20.66 3.55
C GLY A 200 0.34 19.90 2.50
N THR A 201 0.82 18.74 2.03
CA THR A 201 0.08 17.92 1.05
C THR A 201 -1.17 17.29 1.69
N ASP A 202 -1.03 16.72 2.87
CA ASP A 202 -2.15 16.19 3.66
C ASP A 202 -2.51 17.22 4.72
N GLU A 203 -3.62 17.93 4.52
CA GLU A 203 -4.08 19.01 5.42
C GLU A 203 -4.24 18.49 6.86
N GLY A 204 -3.67 19.21 7.82
CA GLY A 204 -3.69 18.86 9.24
C GLY A 204 -2.64 17.85 9.68
N VAL A 205 -1.72 17.43 8.80
CA VAL A 205 -0.61 16.55 9.13
C VAL A 205 0.68 17.33 9.28
N ASP A 206 1.35 17.20 10.42
CA ASP A 206 2.73 17.66 10.58
C ASP A 206 3.68 16.71 9.86
N GLN A 207 4.52 17.30 9.03
CA GLN A 207 5.57 16.60 8.25
C GLN A 207 6.94 17.13 8.60
#